data_2d8217c73bf2c2322a7ba92129bb986b
#
_entry.id   2d8217c73bf2c2322a7ba92129bb986b
#
_cell.length_a   1.000
_cell.length_b   1.000
_cell.length_c   1.000
_cell.angle_alpha   90.00
_cell.angle_beta   90.00
_cell.angle_gamma   90.00
#
_symmetry.space_group_name_H-M   'P 1'
#
loop_
_entity.id
_entity.type
_entity.pdbx_description
1 polymer ?
#
loop_
_entity_poly.entity_id
_entity_poly.type
_entity_poly.pdbx_seq_one_letter_code
_entity_poly.pdbx_strand_id
1 'polypeptide(L)'
;MSETERPLRADARRNRARIMASARELFAQRGREAQMEEIAAHCGLGMGTLYRHFPSKQALLTAMVRERYEGMADLARAAEQVPDPGEAFETVLRSYLEAADGDASFQLALMGAGDIEWEGLEQQKAEFAEIVTRIIDRAVAAGAVRSDLTYADFPLLTRGVMSTMYFRPAGSAGWRRHLELALDGVRGDARAKTAR
;
A
#
# COMPACT_ATOMS: atom_id res chain seq x y z
N MET A 1 -31.54 15.71 12.94
CA MET A 1 -30.24 16.05 12.29
C MET A 1 -30.52 17.19 11.34
N SER A 2 -29.94 18.36 11.62
CA SER A 2 -30.23 19.63 10.93
C SER A 2 -29.73 19.62 9.48
N GLU A 3 -30.50 20.14 8.55
CA GLU A 3 -30.18 20.27 7.11
C GLU A 3 -28.87 21.05 6.86
N THR A 4 -28.46 21.91 7.78
CA THR A 4 -27.23 22.72 7.73
C THR A 4 -25.96 21.93 8.05
N GLU A 5 -26.03 20.79 8.76
CA GLU A 5 -24.84 19.98 9.10
C GLU A 5 -24.34 19.11 7.92
N ARG A 6 -25.22 18.75 6.98
CA ARG A 6 -24.89 17.91 5.83
C ARG A 6 -23.94 18.59 4.82
N PRO A 7 -24.14 19.85 4.43
CA PRO A 7 -23.21 20.58 3.57
C PRO A 7 -21.81 20.77 4.20
N LEU A 8 -21.74 21.15 5.50
CA LEU A 8 -20.49 21.36 6.21
C LEU A 8 -19.63 20.09 6.30
N ARG A 9 -20.24 18.94 6.53
CA ARG A 9 -19.52 17.65 6.54
C ARG A 9 -19.04 17.25 5.15
N ALA A 10 -19.80 17.57 4.11
CA ALA A 10 -19.40 17.31 2.73
C ALA A 10 -18.22 18.21 2.32
N ASP A 11 -18.23 19.47 2.71
CA ASP A 11 -17.14 20.42 2.48
C ASP A 11 -15.87 20.01 3.22
N ALA A 12 -15.99 19.59 4.47
CA ALA A 12 -14.87 19.10 5.26
C ALA A 12 -14.22 17.86 4.61
N ARG A 13 -15.02 16.90 4.11
CA ARG A 13 -14.49 15.73 3.39
C ARG A 13 -13.79 16.13 2.08
N ARG A 14 -14.38 17.05 1.31
CA ARG A 14 -13.76 17.55 0.08
C ARG A 14 -12.42 18.24 0.37
N ASN A 15 -12.36 19.09 1.37
CA ASN A 15 -11.14 19.78 1.76
C ASN A 15 -10.07 18.78 2.24
N ARG A 16 -10.45 17.79 3.05
CA ARG A 16 -9.53 16.72 3.48
C ARG A 16 -8.94 15.98 2.28
N ALA A 17 -9.78 15.56 1.32
CA ALA A 17 -9.34 14.88 0.11
C ALA A 17 -8.40 15.74 -0.74
N ARG A 18 -8.70 17.05 -0.90
CA ARG A 18 -7.84 18.01 -1.62
C ARG A 18 -6.47 18.15 -0.95
N ILE A 19 -6.43 18.27 0.37
CA ILE A 19 -5.18 18.37 1.13
C ILE A 19 -4.34 17.10 0.90
N MET A 20 -4.94 15.91 1.01
CA MET A 20 -4.24 14.64 0.86
C MET A 20 -3.73 14.44 -0.57
N ALA A 21 -4.50 14.80 -1.59
CA ALA A 21 -4.06 14.75 -2.99
C ALA A 21 -2.86 15.67 -3.23
N SER A 22 -2.94 16.95 -2.81
CA SER A 22 -1.84 17.91 -2.92
C SER A 22 -0.59 17.46 -2.15
N ALA A 23 -0.78 16.88 -0.97
CA ALA A 23 0.32 16.33 -0.19
C ALA A 23 1.03 15.18 -0.90
N ARG A 24 0.29 14.24 -1.54
CA ARG A 24 0.89 13.16 -2.34
C ARG A 24 1.78 13.71 -3.45
N GLU A 25 1.29 14.67 -4.21
CA GLU A 25 2.03 15.28 -5.31
C GLU A 25 3.30 15.98 -4.82
N LEU A 26 3.22 16.77 -3.74
CA LEU A 26 4.38 17.47 -3.21
C LEU A 26 5.40 16.53 -2.54
N PHE A 27 4.95 15.52 -1.80
CA PHE A 27 5.84 14.51 -1.25
C PHE A 27 6.49 13.67 -2.35
N ALA A 28 5.80 13.41 -3.46
CA ALA A 28 6.36 12.74 -4.63
C ALA A 28 7.49 13.56 -5.27
N GLN A 29 7.34 14.88 -5.33
CA GLN A 29 8.32 15.78 -5.96
C GLN A 29 9.49 16.15 -5.05
N ARG A 30 9.26 16.33 -3.75
CA ARG A 30 10.21 16.92 -2.78
C ARG A 30 10.54 15.99 -1.60
N GLY A 31 9.96 14.79 -1.58
CA GLY A 31 10.14 13.90 -0.44
C GLY A 31 9.68 14.57 0.86
N ARG A 32 10.44 14.37 1.92
CA ARG A 32 10.16 14.91 3.26
C ARG A 32 10.35 16.43 3.39
N GLU A 33 10.97 17.09 2.41
CA GLU A 33 11.20 18.54 2.45
C GLU A 33 9.92 19.35 2.19
N ALA A 34 8.87 18.74 1.60
CA ALA A 34 7.59 19.43 1.39
C ALA A 34 7.02 19.98 2.70
N GLN A 35 6.66 21.27 2.72
CA GLN A 35 6.18 21.98 3.91
C GLN A 35 4.66 22.12 3.89
N MET A 36 4.05 22.27 5.08
CA MET A 36 2.59 22.42 5.24
C MET A 36 2.06 23.67 4.51
N GLU A 37 2.85 24.73 4.45
CA GLU A 37 2.56 25.98 3.74
C GLU A 37 2.42 25.76 2.23
N GLU A 38 3.31 24.96 1.67
CA GLU A 38 3.31 24.61 0.24
C GLU A 38 2.09 23.76 -0.10
N ILE A 39 1.74 22.82 0.78
CA ILE A 39 0.54 21.97 0.63
C ILE A 39 -0.72 22.83 0.68
N ALA A 40 -0.82 23.79 1.61
CA ALA A 40 -1.94 24.70 1.70
C ALA A 40 -2.10 25.56 0.44
N ALA A 41 -0.99 26.14 -0.03
CA ALA A 41 -0.96 26.92 -1.26
C ALA A 41 -1.36 26.08 -2.48
N HIS A 42 -0.81 24.87 -2.61
CA HIS A 42 -1.08 23.95 -3.73
C HIS A 42 -2.55 23.53 -3.78
N CYS A 43 -3.17 23.21 -2.63
CA CYS A 43 -4.59 22.87 -2.58
C CYS A 43 -5.53 24.08 -2.53
N GLY A 44 -5.02 25.33 -2.56
CA GLY A 44 -5.81 26.55 -2.55
C GLY A 44 -6.63 26.73 -1.27
N LEU A 45 -6.09 26.33 -0.11
CA LEU A 45 -6.72 26.45 1.21
C LEU A 45 -5.87 27.34 2.13
N GLY A 46 -6.53 28.08 3.01
CA GLY A 46 -5.83 28.83 4.06
C GLY A 46 -5.20 27.90 5.10
N MET A 47 -4.05 28.30 5.66
CA MET A 47 -3.31 27.56 6.69
C MET A 47 -4.19 27.14 7.88
N GLY A 48 -5.07 28.03 8.35
CA GLY A 48 -5.99 27.72 9.45
C GLY A 48 -6.98 26.60 9.12
N THR A 49 -7.35 26.43 7.83
CA THR A 49 -8.18 25.31 7.38
C THR A 49 -7.37 24.03 7.33
N LEU A 50 -6.15 24.09 6.80
CA LEU A 50 -5.27 22.93 6.74
C LEU A 50 -4.97 22.37 8.14
N TYR A 51 -4.56 23.24 9.09
CA TYR A 51 -4.25 22.80 10.46
C TYR A 51 -5.47 22.30 11.24
N ARG A 52 -6.68 22.73 10.91
CA ARG A 52 -7.92 22.15 11.46
C ARG A 52 -8.14 20.70 11.01
N HIS A 53 -7.71 20.35 9.79
CA HIS A 53 -7.80 18.98 9.28
C HIS A 53 -6.64 18.11 9.72
N PHE A 54 -5.43 18.67 9.73
CA PHE A 54 -4.20 17.98 10.06
C PHE A 54 -3.33 18.88 10.95
N PRO A 55 -3.36 18.67 12.28
CA PRO A 55 -2.69 19.55 13.24
C PRO A 55 -1.17 19.55 13.12
N SER A 56 -0.59 18.60 12.39
CA SER A 56 0.83 18.51 12.10
C SER A 56 1.10 17.78 10.79
N LYS A 57 2.29 17.93 10.25
CA LYS A 57 2.78 17.15 9.11
C LYS A 57 2.76 15.65 9.40
N GLN A 58 3.11 15.27 10.64
CA GLN A 58 3.04 13.87 11.09
C GLN A 58 1.60 13.35 11.03
N ALA A 59 0.61 14.11 11.50
CA ALA A 59 -0.80 13.72 11.43
C ALA A 59 -1.29 13.55 9.98
N LEU A 60 -0.82 14.39 9.06
CA LEU A 60 -1.10 14.27 7.64
C LEU A 60 -0.48 12.98 7.05
N LEU A 61 0.80 12.73 7.32
CA LEU A 61 1.50 11.52 6.86
C LEU A 61 0.85 10.26 7.42
N THR A 62 0.52 10.22 8.71
CA THR A 62 -0.18 9.08 9.34
C THR A 62 -1.53 8.82 8.68
N ALA A 63 -2.28 9.88 8.34
CA ALA A 63 -3.56 9.72 7.65
C ALA A 63 -3.38 9.17 6.22
N MET A 64 -2.34 9.57 5.51
CA MET A 64 -2.01 9.07 4.18
C MET A 64 -1.60 7.58 4.22
N VAL A 65 -0.80 7.20 5.21
CA VAL A 65 -0.41 5.78 5.40
C VAL A 65 -1.61 4.93 5.81
N ARG A 66 -2.53 5.48 6.64
CA ARG A 66 -3.78 4.78 6.99
C ARG A 66 -4.63 4.50 5.76
N GLU A 67 -4.90 5.51 4.93
CA GLU A 67 -5.68 5.34 3.69
C GLU A 67 -5.03 4.30 2.76
N ARG A 68 -3.70 4.25 2.74
CA ARG A 68 -2.99 3.24 1.98
C ARG A 68 -3.25 1.83 2.52
N TYR A 69 -3.15 1.61 3.84
CA TYR A 69 -3.45 0.29 4.43
C TYR A 69 -4.90 -0.13 4.21
N GLU A 70 -5.84 0.81 4.31
CA GLU A 70 -7.24 0.58 4.00
C GLU A 70 -7.43 0.13 2.54
N GLY A 71 -6.81 0.84 1.58
CA GLY A 71 -6.82 0.45 0.17
C GLY A 71 -6.15 -0.90 -0.10
N MET A 72 -5.05 -1.20 0.58
CA MET A 72 -4.39 -2.51 0.49
C MET A 72 -5.27 -3.64 1.05
N ALA A 73 -5.98 -3.39 2.15
CA ALA A 73 -6.94 -4.36 2.70
C ALA A 73 -8.11 -4.61 1.74
N ASP A 74 -8.60 -3.56 1.05
CA ASP A 74 -9.65 -3.72 0.03
C ASP A 74 -9.16 -4.56 -1.17
N LEU A 75 -7.95 -4.34 -1.66
CA LEU A 75 -7.34 -5.16 -2.70
C LEU A 75 -7.16 -6.62 -2.26
N ALA A 76 -6.72 -6.83 -1.03
CA ALA A 76 -6.57 -8.17 -0.47
C ALA A 76 -7.92 -8.88 -0.30
N ARG A 77 -8.98 -8.18 0.15
CA ARG A 77 -10.34 -8.73 0.21
C ARG A 77 -10.87 -9.12 -1.17
N ALA A 78 -10.59 -8.31 -2.19
CA ALA A 78 -10.97 -8.65 -3.57
C ALA A 78 -10.23 -9.91 -4.07
N ALA A 79 -8.93 -10.02 -3.80
CA ALA A 79 -8.13 -11.20 -4.15
C ALA A 79 -8.58 -12.46 -3.38
N GLU A 80 -9.00 -12.32 -2.12
CA GLU A 80 -9.52 -13.43 -1.30
C GLU A 80 -10.77 -14.09 -1.92
N GLN A 81 -11.55 -13.33 -2.72
CA GLN A 81 -12.74 -13.86 -3.41
C GLN A 81 -12.41 -14.67 -4.67
N VAL A 82 -11.16 -14.65 -5.15
CA VAL A 82 -10.75 -15.45 -6.30
C VAL A 82 -10.83 -16.93 -5.92
N PRO A 83 -11.57 -17.78 -6.69
CA PRO A 83 -11.82 -19.17 -6.31
C PRO A 83 -10.56 -20.03 -6.27
N ASP A 84 -9.67 -19.90 -7.26
CA ASP A 84 -8.42 -20.64 -7.31
C ASP A 84 -7.41 -20.07 -6.29
N PRO A 85 -6.89 -20.89 -5.36
CA PRO A 85 -5.99 -20.42 -4.32
C PRO A 85 -4.65 -19.86 -4.82
N GLY A 86 -4.12 -20.43 -5.90
CA GLY A 86 -2.88 -19.94 -6.51
C GLY A 86 -3.08 -18.62 -7.21
N GLU A 87 -4.17 -18.48 -7.96
CA GLU A 87 -4.56 -17.24 -8.61
C GLU A 87 -4.88 -16.13 -7.60
N ALA A 88 -5.52 -16.46 -6.47
CA ALA A 88 -5.76 -15.52 -5.38
C ALA A 88 -4.46 -14.95 -4.81
N PHE A 89 -3.46 -15.81 -4.58
CA PHE A 89 -2.14 -15.41 -4.09
C PHE A 89 -1.41 -14.52 -5.12
N GLU A 90 -1.41 -14.90 -6.41
CA GLU A 90 -0.83 -14.07 -7.46
C GLU A 90 -1.54 -12.72 -7.58
N THR A 91 -2.88 -12.71 -7.47
CA THR A 91 -3.71 -11.50 -7.57
C THR A 91 -3.38 -10.52 -6.45
N VAL A 92 -3.27 -10.95 -5.19
CA VAL A 92 -2.94 -10.03 -4.10
C VAL A 92 -1.55 -9.42 -4.25
N LEU A 93 -0.55 -10.20 -4.71
CA LEU A 93 0.79 -9.69 -4.97
C LEU A 93 0.81 -8.67 -6.11
N ARG A 94 0.15 -8.99 -7.24
CA ARG A 94 0.07 -8.10 -8.40
C ARG A 94 -0.62 -6.79 -8.06
N SER A 95 -1.81 -6.86 -7.47
CA SER A 95 -2.60 -5.68 -7.11
C SER A 95 -1.86 -4.78 -6.11
N TYR A 96 -1.18 -5.38 -5.13
CA TYR A 96 -0.34 -4.64 -4.18
C TYR A 96 0.80 -3.88 -4.90
N LEU A 97 1.52 -4.56 -5.81
CA LEU A 97 2.65 -3.99 -6.52
C LEU A 97 2.23 -2.96 -7.58
N GLU A 98 1.09 -3.16 -8.26
CA GLU A 98 0.53 -2.19 -9.18
C GLU A 98 0.10 -0.90 -8.46
N ALA A 99 -0.53 -1.03 -7.29
CA ALA A 99 -0.85 0.12 -6.45
C ALA A 99 0.42 0.85 -5.96
N ALA A 100 1.49 0.09 -5.67
CA ALA A 100 2.78 0.66 -5.29
C ALA A 100 3.48 1.39 -6.46
N ASP A 101 3.40 0.87 -7.69
CA ASP A 101 3.98 1.48 -8.89
C ASP A 101 3.32 2.83 -9.21
N GLY A 102 1.99 2.92 -9.02
CA GLY A 102 1.24 4.16 -9.19
C GLY A 102 1.58 5.25 -8.15
N ASP A 103 2.21 4.89 -7.03
CA ASP A 103 2.52 5.78 -5.91
C ASP A 103 4.02 5.71 -5.50
N ALA A 104 4.89 5.32 -6.45
CA ALA A 104 6.29 5.01 -6.21
C ALA A 104 7.06 6.16 -5.53
N SER A 105 6.81 7.39 -5.93
CA SER A 105 7.50 8.57 -5.38
C SER A 105 7.13 8.82 -3.91
N PHE A 106 5.85 8.64 -3.56
CA PHE A 106 5.40 8.72 -2.17
C PHE A 106 5.98 7.58 -1.32
N GLN A 107 6.05 6.36 -1.90
CA GLN A 107 6.72 5.23 -1.24
C GLN A 107 8.18 5.53 -0.93
N LEU A 108 8.91 6.07 -1.89
CA LEU A 108 10.32 6.45 -1.71
C LEU A 108 10.48 7.49 -0.60
N ALA A 109 9.58 8.48 -0.56
CA ALA A 109 9.56 9.50 0.50
C ALA A 109 9.31 8.89 1.89
N LEU A 110 8.46 7.85 1.98
CA LEU A 110 8.21 7.12 3.22
C LEU A 110 9.36 6.19 3.62
N MET A 111 10.03 5.54 2.67
CA MET A 111 11.17 4.65 2.94
C MET A 111 12.36 5.40 3.55
N GLY A 112 12.57 6.68 3.19
CA GLY A 112 13.54 7.55 3.84
C GLY A 112 13.16 8.01 5.25
N ALA A 113 12.01 7.57 5.74
CA ALA A 113 11.44 7.95 7.04
C ALA A 113 11.66 6.87 8.13
N GLY A 114 12.84 6.24 8.16
CA GLY A 114 13.17 5.12 9.06
C GLY A 114 12.86 5.34 10.54
N ASP A 115 12.69 6.59 10.97
CA ASP A 115 12.45 6.97 12.37
C ASP A 115 11.01 7.42 12.64
N ILE A 116 10.07 7.26 11.69
CA ILE A 116 8.67 7.62 11.94
C ILE A 116 7.96 6.46 12.59
N GLU A 117 7.65 6.57 13.88
CA GLU A 117 6.69 5.70 14.54
C GLU A 117 5.29 6.02 14.00
N TRP A 118 4.69 5.02 13.35
CA TRP A 118 3.33 5.09 12.82
C TRP A 118 2.32 4.67 13.89
N GLU A 119 2.18 5.51 14.92
CA GLU A 119 1.21 5.27 16.00
C GLU A 119 -0.23 5.24 15.46
N GLY A 120 -1.03 4.33 16.02
CA GLY A 120 -2.45 4.21 15.70
C GLY A 120 -2.76 3.60 14.33
N LEU A 121 -1.83 2.80 13.76
CA LEU A 121 -2.01 2.01 12.54
C LEU A 121 -2.01 0.50 12.77
N GLU A 122 -1.92 0.07 14.04
CA GLU A 122 -1.81 -1.34 14.41
C GLU A 122 -3.01 -2.14 13.90
N GLN A 123 -4.21 -1.57 14.02
CA GLN A 123 -5.44 -2.21 13.55
C GLN A 123 -5.44 -2.42 12.04
N GLN A 124 -5.08 -1.38 11.25
CA GLN A 124 -5.05 -1.46 9.79
C GLN A 124 -3.98 -2.44 9.30
N LYS A 125 -2.81 -2.44 9.95
CA LYS A 125 -1.74 -3.41 9.67
C LYS A 125 -2.18 -4.83 9.97
N ALA A 126 -2.81 -5.05 11.14
CA ALA A 126 -3.30 -6.36 11.56
C ALA A 126 -4.38 -6.87 10.60
N GLU A 127 -5.35 -6.05 10.25
CA GLU A 127 -6.43 -6.42 9.31
C GLU A 127 -5.87 -6.85 7.95
N PHE A 128 -4.95 -6.08 7.38
CA PHE A 128 -4.29 -6.45 6.13
C PHE A 128 -3.53 -7.77 6.27
N ALA A 129 -2.75 -7.92 7.35
CA ALA A 129 -1.96 -9.12 7.62
C ALA A 129 -2.85 -10.37 7.74
N GLU A 130 -3.97 -10.29 8.44
CA GLU A 130 -4.92 -11.39 8.60
C GLU A 130 -5.50 -11.86 7.27
N ILE A 131 -5.91 -10.92 6.39
CA ILE A 131 -6.46 -11.28 5.08
C ILE A 131 -5.39 -11.96 4.22
N VAL A 132 -4.19 -11.40 4.16
CA VAL A 132 -3.08 -11.98 3.36
C VAL A 132 -2.67 -13.35 3.92
N THR A 133 -2.66 -13.53 5.25
CA THR A 133 -2.40 -14.82 5.89
C THR A 133 -3.40 -15.88 5.41
N ARG A 134 -4.70 -15.58 5.43
CA ARG A 134 -5.72 -16.54 4.95
C ARG A 134 -5.54 -16.90 3.47
N ILE A 135 -5.15 -15.93 2.62
CA ILE A 135 -4.86 -16.20 1.20
C ILE A 135 -3.66 -17.14 1.08
N ILE A 136 -2.58 -16.89 1.81
CA ILE A 136 -1.37 -17.72 1.80
C ILE A 136 -1.69 -19.13 2.31
N ASP A 137 -2.35 -19.26 3.45
CA ASP A 137 -2.70 -20.56 4.05
C ASP A 137 -3.53 -21.40 3.08
N ARG A 138 -4.49 -20.78 2.37
CA ARG A 138 -5.29 -21.43 1.35
C ARG A 138 -4.44 -21.90 0.17
N ALA A 139 -3.50 -21.09 -0.29
CA ALA A 139 -2.60 -21.45 -1.39
C ALA A 139 -1.60 -22.55 -1.00
N VAL A 140 -1.08 -22.53 0.23
CA VAL A 140 -0.25 -23.58 0.80
C VAL A 140 -1.03 -24.89 0.91
N ALA A 141 -2.24 -24.87 1.48
CA ALA A 141 -3.08 -26.05 1.62
C ALA A 141 -3.44 -26.71 0.27
N ALA A 142 -3.60 -25.90 -0.78
CA ALA A 142 -3.83 -26.37 -2.15
C ALA A 142 -2.55 -26.86 -2.86
N GLY A 143 -1.37 -26.65 -2.26
CA GLY A 143 -0.08 -26.95 -2.88
C GLY A 143 0.24 -26.05 -4.09
N ALA A 144 -0.42 -24.89 -4.17
CA ALA A 144 -0.19 -23.91 -5.23
C ALA A 144 1.11 -23.12 -5.00
N VAL A 145 1.47 -22.92 -3.74
CA VAL A 145 2.75 -22.34 -3.32
C VAL A 145 3.50 -23.28 -2.41
N ARG A 146 4.77 -23.01 -2.18
CA ARG A 146 5.66 -23.82 -1.31
C ARG A 146 5.10 -23.89 0.11
N SER A 147 5.30 -25.02 0.78
CA SER A 147 4.66 -25.36 2.06
C SER A 147 5.19 -24.56 3.27
N ASP A 148 6.34 -23.92 3.13
CA ASP A 148 6.97 -23.11 4.17
C ASP A 148 6.69 -21.58 4.01
N LEU A 149 5.88 -21.21 2.99
CA LEU A 149 5.51 -19.80 2.78
C LEU A 149 4.57 -19.31 3.89
N THR A 150 4.88 -18.15 4.44
CA THR A 150 4.12 -17.51 5.53
C THR A 150 3.88 -16.03 5.22
N TYR A 151 3.04 -15.38 6.03
CA TYR A 151 2.86 -13.91 5.93
C TYR A 151 4.16 -13.13 6.10
N ALA A 152 5.13 -13.64 6.89
CA ALA A 152 6.41 -12.97 7.08
C ALA A 152 7.20 -12.81 5.76
N ASP A 153 6.94 -13.67 4.79
CA ASP A 153 7.59 -13.63 3.48
C ASP A 153 6.94 -12.58 2.55
N PHE A 154 5.66 -12.24 2.76
CA PHE A 154 4.95 -11.28 1.92
C PHE A 154 5.63 -9.89 1.87
N PRO A 155 6.01 -9.26 3.01
CA PRO A 155 6.78 -8.03 2.99
C PRO A 155 8.17 -8.17 2.34
N LEU A 156 8.81 -9.33 2.43
CA LEU A 156 10.12 -9.58 1.81
C LEU A 156 9.99 -9.65 0.29
N LEU A 157 9.01 -10.39 -0.22
CA LEU A 157 8.71 -10.50 -1.64
C LEU A 157 8.34 -9.14 -2.23
N THR A 158 7.39 -8.43 -1.60
CA THR A 158 6.91 -7.15 -2.11
C THR A 158 7.99 -6.07 -2.08
N ARG A 159 8.76 -5.94 -0.99
CA ARG A 159 9.87 -4.97 -0.90
C ARG A 159 10.99 -5.31 -1.88
N GLY A 160 11.31 -6.59 -2.05
CA GLY A 160 12.29 -7.05 -3.04
C GLY A 160 11.91 -6.59 -4.44
N VAL A 161 10.67 -6.86 -4.86
CA VAL A 161 10.17 -6.43 -6.18
C VAL A 161 10.09 -4.91 -6.28
N MET A 162 9.58 -4.22 -5.24
CA MET A 162 9.49 -2.75 -5.22
C MET A 162 10.85 -2.06 -5.34
N SER A 163 11.93 -2.68 -4.86
CA SER A 163 13.29 -2.12 -5.03
C SER A 163 13.65 -1.88 -6.49
N THR A 164 13.14 -2.72 -7.41
CA THR A 164 13.35 -2.55 -8.85
C THR A 164 12.46 -1.47 -9.49
N MET A 165 11.47 -0.95 -8.78
CA MET A 165 10.71 0.24 -9.21
C MET A 165 11.54 1.51 -9.00
N TYR A 166 12.28 1.57 -7.89
CA TYR A 166 13.02 2.76 -7.45
C TYR A 166 14.46 2.79 -7.98
N PHE A 167 15.11 1.63 -8.01
CA PHE A 167 16.52 1.48 -8.44
C PHE A 167 16.59 0.76 -9.78
N ARG A 168 15.93 1.33 -10.78
CA ARG A 168 15.79 0.72 -12.10
C ARG A 168 17.11 0.79 -12.89
N PRO A 169 17.82 -0.33 -13.12
CA PRO A 169 18.97 -0.32 -14.02
C PRO A 169 18.52 0.03 -15.45
N ALA A 170 19.37 0.76 -16.17
CA ALA A 170 19.11 1.06 -17.58
C ALA A 170 18.92 -0.25 -18.38
N GLY A 171 17.87 -0.33 -19.18
CA GLY A 171 17.56 -1.51 -20.00
C GLY A 171 16.91 -2.67 -19.24
N SER A 172 16.58 -2.54 -17.94
CA SER A 172 15.88 -3.60 -17.21
C SER A 172 14.42 -3.75 -17.66
N ALA A 173 13.91 -5.00 -17.66
CA ALA A 173 12.50 -5.31 -17.96
C ALA A 173 11.53 -4.83 -16.86
N GLY A 174 12.04 -4.19 -15.80
CA GLY A 174 11.27 -3.61 -14.72
C GLY A 174 10.75 -4.63 -13.69
N TRP A 175 9.98 -4.11 -12.75
CA TRP A 175 9.48 -4.86 -11.60
C TRP A 175 8.55 -6.04 -11.98
N ARG A 176 7.83 -5.94 -13.09
CA ARG A 176 6.95 -7.02 -13.56
C ARG A 176 7.74 -8.30 -13.85
N ARG A 177 8.92 -8.18 -14.49
CA ARG A 177 9.79 -9.34 -14.69
C ARG A 177 10.32 -9.91 -13.37
N HIS A 178 10.69 -9.03 -12.42
CA HIS A 178 11.12 -9.46 -11.10
C HIS A 178 9.99 -10.20 -10.35
N LEU A 179 8.76 -9.70 -10.45
CA LEU A 179 7.59 -10.38 -9.88
C LEU A 179 7.41 -11.79 -10.47
N GLU A 180 7.50 -11.96 -11.80
CA GLU A 180 7.41 -13.31 -12.40
C GLU A 180 8.47 -14.27 -11.85
N LEU A 181 9.72 -13.81 -11.72
CA LEU A 181 10.79 -14.62 -11.13
C LEU A 181 10.53 -14.94 -9.65
N ALA A 182 9.99 -13.99 -8.90
CA ALA A 182 9.63 -14.21 -7.49
C ALA A 182 8.46 -15.21 -7.37
N LEU A 183 7.43 -15.09 -8.22
CA LEU A 183 6.31 -16.03 -8.28
C LEU A 183 6.78 -17.44 -8.65
N ASP A 184 7.67 -17.57 -9.64
CA ASP A 184 8.25 -18.88 -9.99
C ASP A 184 9.02 -19.52 -8.81
N GLY A 185 9.69 -18.67 -8.00
CA GLY A 185 10.43 -19.12 -6.81
C GLY A 185 9.55 -19.58 -5.63
N VAL A 186 8.29 -19.14 -5.59
CA VAL A 186 7.35 -19.49 -4.51
C VAL A 186 6.30 -20.51 -4.93
N ARG A 187 6.22 -20.90 -6.21
CA ARG A 187 5.30 -21.94 -6.67
C ARG A 187 5.57 -23.26 -5.96
N GLY A 188 4.50 -23.97 -5.66
CA GLY A 188 4.58 -25.30 -5.05
C GLY A 188 5.32 -26.29 -5.97
N ASP A 189 6.13 -27.17 -5.37
CA ASP A 189 6.86 -28.20 -6.11
C ASP A 189 5.90 -29.13 -6.83
N ALA A 190 5.83 -29.02 -8.15
CA ALA A 190 5.12 -29.99 -9.00
C ALA A 190 5.70 -31.42 -8.84
N ARG A 191 6.92 -31.55 -8.30
CA ARG A 191 7.59 -32.85 -8.03
C ARG A 191 7.01 -33.61 -6.84
N ALA A 192 6.37 -32.95 -5.88
CA ALA A 192 5.77 -33.61 -4.72
C ALA A 192 4.46 -34.36 -5.06
N LYS A 193 3.81 -34.08 -6.18
CA LYS A 193 2.56 -34.74 -6.59
C LYS A 193 2.77 -36.08 -7.32
N THR A 194 4.00 -36.39 -7.74
CA THR A 194 4.29 -37.65 -8.52
C THR A 194 4.84 -38.81 -7.65
N ALA A 195 4.97 -38.58 -6.33
CA ALA A 195 5.53 -39.54 -5.37
C ALA A 195 4.50 -40.12 -4.38
N ARG A 196 3.21 -40.21 -4.77
CA ARG A 196 2.18 -40.95 -4.03
C ARG A 196 1.45 -41.94 -4.94
#